data_a58bc2683a7173a8f5ca4c5b1b86a970
#
_entry.id   a58bc2683a7173a8f5ca4c5b1b86a970
#
_cell.length_a   1.000
_cell.length_b   1.000
_cell.length_c   1.000
_cell.angle_alpha   90.00
_cell.angle_beta   90.00
_cell.angle_gamma   90.00
#
_symmetry.space_group_name_H-M   'P 1'
#
loop_
_entity.id
_entity.type
_entity.pdbx_description
1 polymer ?
#
loop_
_entity_poly.entity_id
_entity_poly.type
_entity_poly.pdbx_seq_one_letter_code
_entity_poly.pdbx_strand_id
1 'polypeptide(L)'
;MNINTYKKMNKICLLEPYYGTFPNYFHLWIKSASLNPNIDFYIISDSFFPYELPPNIFLINMSLGEIKERLENAIGVSIKLPQPYKLCDYKPAYGLIFDDIVSKYDYWGWCDPDIIFGDLSLIFNKETLNEFDVIGGAGSMTIFKNTDF
;
A
#
# COMPACT_ATOMS: atom_id res chain seq x y z
N MET A 1 -34.16 -12.50 10.29
CA MET A 1 -33.40 -11.29 10.65
C MET A 1 -32.02 -11.38 10.01
N ASN A 2 -31.84 -10.71 8.86
CA ASN A 2 -30.54 -10.63 8.20
C ASN A 2 -29.72 -9.53 8.88
N ILE A 3 -28.81 -9.91 9.75
CA ILE A 3 -27.79 -8.99 10.25
C ILE A 3 -26.73 -8.89 9.13
N ASN A 4 -26.95 -7.94 8.22
CA ASN A 4 -25.92 -7.48 7.29
C ASN A 4 -24.85 -6.80 8.13
N THR A 5 -23.89 -7.56 8.62
CA THR A 5 -22.64 -7.02 9.18
C THR A 5 -21.85 -6.43 8.00
N TYR A 6 -22.16 -5.17 7.66
CA TYR A 6 -21.24 -4.38 6.84
C TYR A 6 -19.92 -4.33 7.60
N LYS A 7 -18.94 -5.13 7.17
CA LYS A 7 -17.56 -4.97 7.64
C LYS A 7 -17.19 -3.54 7.30
N LYS A 8 -17.03 -2.69 8.33
CA LYS A 8 -16.61 -1.31 8.13
C LYS A 8 -15.27 -1.36 7.42
N MET A 9 -15.22 -0.89 6.17
CA MET A 9 -13.95 -0.83 5.44
C MET A 9 -12.99 0.06 6.22
N ASN A 10 -11.73 -0.36 6.28
CA ASN A 10 -10.68 0.46 6.85
C ASN A 10 -10.56 1.75 6.03
N LYS A 11 -10.19 2.84 6.69
CA LYS A 11 -10.09 4.15 6.04
C LYS A 11 -8.77 4.35 5.31
N ILE A 12 -7.77 3.56 5.63
CA ILE A 12 -6.39 3.72 5.15
C ILE A 12 -5.95 2.42 4.48
N CYS A 13 -5.32 2.53 3.31
CA CYS A 13 -4.55 1.45 2.73
C CYS A 13 -3.10 1.85 2.47
N LEU A 14 -2.19 0.89 2.64
CA LEU A 14 -0.77 1.03 2.34
C LEU A 14 -0.37 0.03 1.26
N LEU A 15 0.35 0.52 0.26
CA LEU A 15 0.78 -0.23 -0.91
C LEU A 15 2.27 -0.55 -0.79
N GLU A 16 2.63 -1.81 -1.06
CA GLU A 16 4.00 -2.31 -1.09
C GLU A 16 4.24 -3.14 -2.36
N PRO A 17 4.55 -2.50 -3.49
CA PRO A 17 5.01 -3.21 -4.68
C PRO A 17 6.43 -3.75 -4.45
N TYR A 18 6.57 -5.07 -4.35
CA TYR A 18 7.83 -5.75 -4.11
C TYR A 18 8.08 -6.88 -5.11
N TYR A 19 9.24 -6.91 -5.72
CA TYR A 19 9.63 -7.90 -6.71
C TYR A 19 10.99 -8.51 -6.38
N GLY A 20 11.08 -9.83 -6.45
CA GLY A 20 12.27 -10.60 -6.10
C GLY A 20 12.04 -11.45 -4.85
N THR A 21 13.11 -11.99 -4.30
CA THR A 21 13.02 -12.82 -3.09
C THR A 21 12.72 -11.96 -1.87
N PHE A 22 11.63 -12.27 -1.18
CA PHE A 22 11.28 -11.59 0.07
C PHE A 22 12.40 -11.79 1.11
N PRO A 23 12.77 -10.73 1.85
CA PRO A 23 13.77 -10.84 2.89
C PRO A 23 13.38 -11.87 3.95
N ASN A 24 14.37 -12.52 4.55
CA ASN A 24 14.13 -13.53 5.58
C ASN A 24 13.45 -12.97 6.85
N TYR A 25 13.50 -11.67 7.06
CA TYR A 25 12.81 -10.94 8.13
C TYR A 25 11.40 -10.46 7.75
N PHE A 26 10.91 -10.70 6.53
CA PHE A 26 9.62 -10.17 6.07
C PHE A 26 8.42 -10.68 6.90
N HIS A 27 8.56 -11.82 7.55
CA HIS A 27 7.59 -12.29 8.55
C HIS A 27 7.38 -11.31 9.72
N LEU A 28 8.39 -10.51 10.08
CA LEU A 28 8.27 -9.47 11.11
C LEU A 28 7.46 -8.27 10.59
N TRP A 29 7.63 -7.91 9.31
CA TRP A 29 6.79 -6.92 8.65
C TRP A 29 5.32 -7.35 8.69
N ILE A 30 5.01 -8.59 8.26
CA ILE A 30 3.66 -9.16 8.29
C ILE A 30 3.10 -9.13 9.72
N LYS A 31 3.88 -9.59 10.70
CA LYS A 31 3.45 -9.62 12.10
C LYS A 31 3.14 -8.22 12.62
N SER A 32 4.00 -7.24 12.37
CA SER A 32 3.80 -5.87 12.82
C SER A 32 2.63 -5.18 12.11
N ALA A 33 2.46 -5.40 10.80
CA ALA A 33 1.31 -4.93 10.04
C ALA A 33 -0.01 -5.52 10.57
N SER A 34 -0.03 -6.81 10.93
CA SER A 34 -1.22 -7.48 11.46
C SER A 34 -1.72 -6.90 12.78
N LEU A 35 -0.85 -6.25 13.55
CA LEU A 35 -1.22 -5.57 14.81
C LEU A 35 -1.90 -4.22 14.60
N ASN A 36 -2.04 -3.79 13.34
CA ASN A 36 -2.75 -2.57 12.94
C ASN A 36 -4.02 -2.91 12.13
N PRO A 37 -5.05 -3.55 12.75
CA PRO A 37 -6.19 -4.12 12.03
C PRO A 37 -7.12 -3.08 11.38
N ASN A 38 -6.91 -1.79 11.65
CA ASN A 38 -7.66 -0.69 11.06
C ASN A 38 -7.02 -0.14 9.77
N ILE A 39 -5.92 -0.74 9.33
CA ILE A 39 -5.20 -0.39 8.11
C ILE A 39 -5.14 -1.64 7.24
N ASP A 40 -5.44 -1.50 5.96
CA ASP A 40 -5.26 -2.55 4.97
C ASP A 40 -3.91 -2.40 4.28
N PHE A 41 -3.18 -3.50 4.17
CA PHE A 41 -1.86 -3.54 3.53
C PHE A 41 -1.96 -4.37 2.26
N TYR A 42 -1.47 -3.83 1.15
CA TYR A 42 -1.46 -4.49 -0.15
C TYR A 42 -0.04 -4.75 -0.59
N ILE A 43 0.33 -6.02 -0.64
CA ILE A 43 1.59 -6.47 -1.25
C ILE A 43 1.29 -6.74 -2.71
N ILE A 44 1.98 -6.05 -3.62
CA ILE A 44 1.84 -6.23 -5.07
C ILE A 44 3.09 -6.92 -5.59
N SER A 45 2.95 -8.16 -6.06
CA SER A 45 4.10 -8.97 -6.45
C SER A 45 3.67 -10.15 -7.32
N ASP A 46 4.54 -10.59 -8.22
CA ASP A 46 4.48 -11.89 -8.91
C ASP A 46 5.48 -12.91 -8.33
N SER A 47 6.18 -12.53 -7.28
CA SER A 47 7.20 -13.36 -6.66
C SER A 47 6.58 -14.44 -5.76
N PHE A 48 7.31 -15.53 -5.57
CA PHE A 48 6.87 -16.58 -4.64
C PHE A 48 6.70 -16.02 -3.23
N PHE A 49 5.50 -16.21 -2.67
CA PHE A 49 5.12 -15.69 -1.36
C PHE A 49 4.82 -16.84 -0.39
N PRO A 50 5.74 -17.15 0.53
CA PRO A 50 5.64 -18.33 1.40
C PRO A 50 4.90 -18.11 2.72
N TYR A 51 4.26 -16.95 2.90
CA TYR A 51 3.67 -16.58 4.19
C TYR A 51 2.16 -16.68 4.19
N GLU A 52 1.58 -17.03 5.35
CA GLU A 52 0.15 -16.87 5.61
C GLU A 52 -0.19 -15.39 5.81
N LEU A 53 -1.33 -14.98 5.26
CA LEU A 53 -1.75 -13.58 5.31
C LEU A 53 -2.80 -13.37 6.42
N PRO A 54 -2.54 -12.41 7.34
CA PRO A 54 -3.55 -11.90 8.26
C PRO A 54 -4.71 -11.21 7.52
N PRO A 55 -5.88 -11.04 8.18
CA PRO A 55 -7.10 -10.55 7.53
C PRO A 55 -7.02 -9.14 6.93
N ASN A 56 -6.06 -8.34 7.36
CA ASN A 56 -5.82 -6.97 6.88
C ASN A 56 -4.63 -6.85 5.92
N ILE A 57 -4.09 -7.98 5.44
CA ILE A 57 -2.99 -7.99 4.46
C ILE A 57 -3.44 -8.77 3.22
N PHE A 58 -3.25 -8.16 2.06
CA PHE A 58 -3.69 -8.69 0.76
C PHE A 58 -2.50 -8.82 -0.18
N LEU A 59 -2.42 -9.95 -0.88
CA LEU A 59 -1.45 -10.17 -1.96
C LEU A 59 -2.16 -10.00 -3.30
N ILE A 60 -1.68 -9.06 -4.10
CA ILE A 60 -2.11 -8.85 -5.48
C ILE A 60 -1.04 -9.43 -6.40
N ASN A 61 -1.41 -10.46 -7.15
CA ASN A 61 -0.52 -11.02 -8.15
C ASN A 61 -0.50 -10.10 -9.38
N MET A 62 0.59 -9.38 -9.56
CA MET A 62 0.79 -8.44 -10.66
C MET A 62 2.27 -8.38 -11.01
N SER A 63 2.59 -8.58 -12.28
CA SER A 63 3.97 -8.52 -12.75
C SER A 63 4.51 -7.10 -12.83
N LEU A 64 5.84 -6.97 -12.82
CA LEU A 64 6.49 -5.68 -13.04
C LEU A 64 6.14 -5.06 -14.40
N GLY A 65 5.89 -5.93 -15.41
CA GLY A 65 5.44 -5.51 -16.74
C GLY A 65 4.06 -4.85 -16.71
N GLU A 66 3.12 -5.42 -15.96
CA GLU A 66 1.77 -4.86 -15.79
C GLU A 66 1.80 -3.51 -15.05
N ILE A 67 2.67 -3.38 -14.02
CA ILE A 67 2.88 -2.06 -13.36
C ILE A 67 3.44 -1.05 -14.36
N LYS A 68 4.42 -1.44 -15.16
CA LYS A 68 4.97 -0.56 -16.19
C LYS A 68 3.89 -0.09 -17.16
N GLU A 69 3.05 -1.00 -17.65
CA GLU A 69 1.94 -0.67 -18.53
C GLU A 69 0.94 0.29 -17.87
N ARG A 70 0.57 0.05 -16.61
CA ARG A 70 -0.29 0.97 -15.84
C ARG A 70 0.33 2.36 -15.71
N LEU A 71 1.63 2.45 -15.44
CA LEU A 71 2.37 3.72 -15.37
C LEU A 71 2.36 4.44 -16.73
N GLU A 72 2.70 3.75 -17.83
CA GLU A 72 2.71 4.32 -19.17
C GLU A 72 1.34 4.85 -19.58
N ASN A 73 0.28 4.08 -19.27
CA ASN A 73 -1.10 4.50 -19.55
C ASN A 73 -1.53 5.72 -18.71
N ALA A 74 -1.14 5.77 -17.44
CA ALA A 74 -1.50 6.87 -16.54
C ALA A 74 -0.76 8.17 -16.85
N ILE A 75 0.51 8.08 -17.24
CA ILE A 75 1.39 9.24 -17.47
C ILE A 75 1.35 9.67 -18.95
N GLY A 76 0.98 8.78 -19.87
CA GLY A 76 0.90 9.04 -21.29
C GLY A 76 2.25 9.05 -22.03
N VAL A 77 3.31 8.55 -21.40
CA VAL A 77 4.66 8.46 -21.97
C VAL A 77 5.30 7.11 -21.69
N SER A 78 6.17 6.67 -22.60
CA SER A 78 6.92 5.44 -22.38
C SER A 78 7.98 5.64 -21.31
N ILE A 79 8.07 4.70 -20.38
CA ILE A 79 8.99 4.75 -19.25
C ILE A 79 10.03 3.64 -19.30
N LYS A 80 11.18 3.88 -18.69
CA LYS A 80 12.21 2.86 -18.47
C LYS A 80 12.10 2.33 -17.04
N LEU A 81 11.72 1.06 -16.90
CA LEU A 81 11.67 0.36 -15.63
C LEU A 81 12.61 -0.87 -15.69
N PRO A 82 13.95 -0.65 -15.73
CA PRO A 82 14.91 -1.72 -15.98
C PRO A 82 15.04 -2.72 -14.84
N GLN A 83 14.62 -2.32 -13.63
CA GLN A 83 14.67 -3.15 -12.42
C GLN A 83 13.63 -2.70 -11.41
N PRO A 84 13.17 -3.60 -10.52
CA PRO A 84 12.10 -3.33 -9.54
C PRO A 84 12.37 -2.13 -8.64
N TYR A 85 13.61 -1.92 -8.21
CA TYR A 85 14.01 -0.81 -7.35
C TYR A 85 13.61 0.57 -7.91
N LYS A 86 13.52 0.70 -9.25
CA LYS A 86 13.08 1.94 -9.90
C LYS A 86 11.62 2.31 -9.65
N LEU A 87 10.82 1.40 -9.10
CA LEU A 87 9.46 1.73 -8.65
C LEU A 87 9.45 2.81 -7.55
N CYS A 88 10.53 2.94 -6.79
CA CYS A 88 10.66 4.00 -5.79
C CYS A 88 10.48 5.40 -6.38
N ASP A 89 10.92 5.62 -7.63
CA ASP A 89 10.81 6.90 -8.33
C ASP A 89 9.35 7.21 -8.73
N TYR A 90 8.49 6.18 -8.77
CA TYR A 90 7.09 6.27 -9.20
C TYR A 90 6.09 6.20 -8.05
N LYS A 91 6.54 6.14 -6.80
CA LYS A 91 5.66 6.12 -5.62
C LYS A 91 4.56 7.18 -5.64
N PRO A 92 4.82 8.45 -6.06
CA PRO A 92 3.77 9.46 -6.16
C PRO A 92 2.65 9.13 -7.16
N ALA A 93 2.92 8.25 -8.13
CA ALA A 93 1.92 7.83 -9.11
C ALA A 93 1.10 6.60 -8.65
N TYR A 94 1.38 6.02 -7.49
CA TYR A 94 0.68 4.82 -7.03
C TYR A 94 -0.82 5.05 -6.87
N GLY A 95 -1.26 6.24 -6.45
CA GLY A 95 -2.67 6.58 -6.39
C GLY A 95 -3.39 6.47 -7.75
N LEU A 96 -2.69 6.78 -8.84
CA LEU A 96 -3.23 6.70 -10.19
C LEU A 96 -3.23 5.26 -10.73
N ILE A 97 -2.12 4.54 -10.56
CA ILE A 97 -1.97 3.20 -11.16
C ILE A 97 -2.66 2.08 -10.37
N PHE A 98 -3.00 2.32 -9.12
CA PHE A 98 -3.76 1.43 -8.25
C PHE A 98 -5.12 2.00 -7.85
N ASP A 99 -5.72 2.85 -8.72
CA ASP A 99 -7.03 3.46 -8.48
C ASP A 99 -8.12 2.42 -8.19
N ASP A 100 -8.07 1.28 -8.83
CA ASP A 100 -8.93 0.12 -8.59
C ASP A 100 -8.88 -0.40 -7.14
N ILE A 101 -7.79 -0.12 -6.41
CA ILE A 101 -7.60 -0.44 -5.00
C ILE A 101 -7.92 0.79 -4.14
N VAL A 102 -7.22 1.90 -4.39
CA VAL A 102 -7.18 3.04 -3.46
C VAL A 102 -8.47 3.85 -3.44
N SER A 103 -9.27 3.85 -4.51
CA SER A 103 -10.55 4.59 -4.59
C SER A 103 -11.58 4.19 -3.52
N LYS A 104 -11.37 3.07 -2.84
CA LYS A 104 -12.24 2.56 -1.76
C LYS A 104 -11.89 3.11 -0.38
N TYR A 105 -10.80 3.87 -0.27
CA TYR A 105 -10.24 4.34 1.00
C TYR A 105 -10.27 5.87 1.09
N ASP A 106 -10.37 6.37 2.30
CA ASP A 106 -10.28 7.81 2.57
C ASP A 106 -8.81 8.31 2.47
N TYR A 107 -7.85 7.40 2.72
CA TYR A 107 -6.41 7.65 2.65
C TYR A 107 -5.71 6.48 1.99
N TRP A 108 -4.72 6.76 1.18
CA TRP A 108 -3.83 5.76 0.59
C TRP A 108 -2.37 6.18 0.76
N GLY A 109 -1.47 5.24 0.67
CA GLY A 109 -0.05 5.55 0.77
C GLY A 109 0.82 4.35 0.42
N TRP A 110 2.08 4.47 0.73
CA TRP A 110 3.05 3.41 0.58
C TRP A 110 3.80 3.15 1.88
N CYS A 111 4.39 1.96 1.98
CA CYS A 111 5.36 1.61 3.00
C CYS A 111 6.47 0.77 2.39
N ASP A 112 7.67 0.79 2.98
CA ASP A 112 8.79 -0.01 2.52
C ASP A 112 8.81 -1.40 3.20
N PRO A 113 9.44 -2.43 2.60
CA PRO A 113 9.43 -3.80 3.09
C PRO A 113 10.30 -4.03 4.35
N ASP A 114 11.08 -3.04 4.75
CA ASP A 114 12.02 -3.08 5.88
C ASP A 114 11.52 -2.31 7.11
N ILE A 115 10.23 -1.98 7.15
CA ILE A 115 9.58 -1.34 8.30
C ILE A 115 9.09 -2.41 9.29
N ILE A 116 9.27 -2.14 10.58
CA ILE A 116 8.54 -2.79 11.67
C ILE A 116 7.58 -1.74 12.25
N PHE A 117 6.28 -1.97 12.07
CA PHE A 117 5.25 -1.03 12.50
C PHE A 117 5.04 -1.09 14.01
N GLY A 118 4.92 0.07 14.63
CA GLY A 118 4.35 0.23 15.95
C GLY A 118 2.82 0.31 15.91
N ASP A 119 2.23 0.88 16.94
CA ASP A 119 0.80 1.22 16.96
C ASP A 119 0.56 2.48 16.12
N LEU A 120 0.14 2.26 14.86
CA LEU A 120 -0.12 3.34 13.91
C LEU A 120 -1.35 4.18 14.27
N SER A 121 -2.23 3.71 15.16
CA SER A 121 -3.38 4.50 15.63
C SER A 121 -2.96 5.76 16.41
N LEU A 122 -1.77 5.75 16.97
CA LEU A 122 -1.19 6.92 17.65
C LEU A 122 -0.84 8.05 16.68
N ILE A 123 -0.51 7.69 15.42
CA ILE A 123 -0.17 8.64 14.36
C ILE A 123 -1.41 8.95 13.51
N PHE A 124 -2.11 7.91 13.05
CA PHE A 124 -3.28 8.02 12.18
C PHE A 124 -4.58 8.10 12.99
N ASN A 125 -4.60 8.97 13.99
CA ASN A 125 -5.78 9.27 14.77
C ASN A 125 -6.68 10.31 14.06
N LYS A 126 -7.91 10.48 14.56
CA LYS A 126 -8.91 11.35 13.93
C LYS A 126 -8.44 12.80 13.82
N GLU A 127 -7.69 13.30 14.79
CA GLU A 127 -7.18 14.68 14.82
C GLU A 127 -6.18 14.90 13.70
N THR A 128 -5.13 14.07 13.65
CA THR A 128 -4.09 14.10 12.62
C THR A 128 -4.67 13.92 11.20
N LEU A 129 -5.59 12.96 11.04
CA LEU A 129 -6.22 12.70 9.74
C LEU A 129 -7.11 13.86 9.26
N ASN A 130 -7.71 14.63 10.16
CA ASN A 130 -8.51 15.80 9.79
C ASN A 130 -7.65 17.04 9.48
N GLU A 131 -6.48 17.14 10.10
CA GLU A 131 -5.61 18.31 10.00
C GLU A 131 -4.72 18.28 8.76
N PHE A 132 -4.26 17.08 8.34
CA PHE A 132 -3.26 16.96 7.28
C PHE A 132 -3.76 16.17 6.09
N ASP A 133 -3.49 16.68 4.88
CA ASP A 133 -3.74 15.95 3.63
C ASP A 133 -2.62 14.97 3.30
N VAL A 134 -1.41 15.19 3.86
CA VAL A 134 -0.25 14.31 3.71
C VAL A 134 0.36 14.08 5.08
N ILE A 135 0.56 12.83 5.45
CA ILE A 135 1.19 12.43 6.71
C ILE A 135 2.38 11.53 6.42
N GLY A 136 3.51 11.85 7.01
CA GLY A 136 4.82 11.32 6.66
C GLY A 136 5.53 12.29 5.72
N GLY A 137 6.74 12.08 5.44
CA GLY A 137 7.52 12.87 4.48
C GLY A 137 8.23 11.89 3.57
N ALA A 138 8.93 12.32 2.55
CA ALA A 138 9.66 11.49 1.60
C ALA A 138 10.53 10.41 2.29
N GLY A 139 9.90 9.41 2.85
CA GLY A 139 10.51 8.34 3.64
C GLY A 139 9.89 7.00 3.35
N SER A 140 10.13 6.07 4.25
CA SER A 140 9.72 4.69 4.13
C SER A 140 8.22 4.46 4.28
N MET A 141 7.47 5.46 4.76
CA MET A 141 6.01 5.42 4.82
C MET A 141 5.43 6.82 4.65
N THR A 142 4.45 6.97 3.77
CA THR A 142 3.71 8.23 3.57
C THR A 142 2.26 7.89 3.21
N ILE A 143 1.30 8.62 3.77
CA ILE A 143 -0.11 8.54 3.36
C ILE A 143 -0.60 9.88 2.84
N PHE A 144 -1.56 9.81 1.94
CA PHE A 144 -2.24 10.93 1.31
C PHE A 144 -3.73 10.80 1.54
N LYS A 145 -4.39 11.90 1.80
CA LYS A 145 -5.84 11.96 1.75
C LYS A 145 -6.30 11.71 0.31
N ASN A 146 -7.26 10.81 0.16
CA ASN A 146 -7.83 10.51 -1.15
C ASN A 146 -8.84 11.61 -1.50
N THR A 147 -8.43 12.52 -2.36
CA THR A 147 -9.27 13.63 -2.84
C THR A 147 -9.40 13.53 -4.34
N ASP A 148 -10.60 13.83 -4.85
CA ASP A 148 -10.79 14.01 -6.28
C ASP A 148 -9.93 15.21 -6.75
N PHE A 149 -9.09 14.98 -7.77
CA PHE A 149 -8.32 16.04 -8.43
C PHE A 149 -9.09 16.58 -9.62
#